data_1b250db69912a0fbfc036d6ea0e0736b
#
_entry.id   1b250db69912a0fbfc036d6ea0e0736b
#
_cell.length_a   1.000
_cell.length_b   1.000
_cell.length_c   1.000
_cell.angle_alpha   90.00
_cell.angle_beta   90.00
_cell.angle_gamma   90.00
#
_symmetry.space_group_name_H-M   'P 1'
#
loop_
_entity.id
_entity.type
_entity.pdbx_description
1 polymer ?
#
loop_
_entity_poly.entity_id
_entity_poly.type
_entity_poly.pdbx_seq_one_letter_code
_entity_poly.pdbx_strand_id
1 'polypeptide(L)'
;MAVQWRHAVVGTGVVGEWHVRIIPRIPGSRLVAVCDIVPDKARAALEKNHLQGIPVYASEAEMLRSEKIDVVHICTPSGDHMGPATMAMEAGCNVICEKPLEIQLDRIDRMVETAEKHRVRLAGIFQNRWNRANRAIRDAAAEGRFGRIAWAGCFTPWYRTDQYYREGGWRGTWKLDGGGAIMNQSVHAIDLLQWIVGPVKVVSAYASSRIHPEIEVEDTLSCALTFENGAHGTIMGTTAMYPGMSVRIEVGGENGTAVSEGGLKVFRFRDERPHDRELLEALAPGIPDRLKEKIKAECGEAVLEKLRLTKPATTSGGASATDVPLDKHGENIQAILRAWEAGRDAETCGPEARKAVAIILAMYESARKGGVPVEVR
;
A
#
# COMPACT_ATOMS: atom_id res chain seq x y z
N MET A 1 1.15 -8.93 -32.06
CA MET A 1 0.05 -9.38 -31.21
C MET A 1 0.32 -8.80 -29.83
N ALA A 2 -0.68 -8.21 -29.16
CA ALA A 2 -0.50 -7.74 -27.79
C ALA A 2 -0.14 -8.94 -26.89
N VAL A 3 0.82 -8.75 -25.97
CA VAL A 3 1.19 -9.76 -24.97
C VAL A 3 -0.07 -10.07 -24.17
N GLN A 4 -0.38 -11.34 -24.01
CA GLN A 4 -1.51 -11.76 -23.19
C GLN A 4 -1.00 -12.45 -21.92
N TRP A 5 -1.08 -11.74 -20.78
CA TRP A 5 -0.66 -12.24 -19.50
C TRP A 5 -1.68 -13.22 -18.90
N ARG A 6 -1.22 -14.42 -18.52
CA ARG A 6 -2.00 -15.43 -17.82
C ARG A 6 -1.72 -15.32 -16.32
N HIS A 7 -2.72 -14.93 -15.56
CA HIS A 7 -2.59 -14.67 -14.14
C HIS A 7 -3.22 -15.79 -13.32
N ALA A 8 -2.58 -16.11 -12.19
CA ALA A 8 -3.18 -16.88 -11.11
C ALA A 8 -3.17 -16.10 -9.81
N VAL A 9 -4.09 -16.41 -8.89
CA VAL A 9 -4.17 -15.78 -7.55
C VAL A 9 -4.04 -16.86 -6.50
N VAL A 10 -3.12 -16.68 -5.54
CA VAL A 10 -2.89 -17.52 -4.38
C VAL A 10 -3.33 -16.78 -3.13
N GLY A 11 -4.32 -17.35 -2.41
CA GLY A 11 -5.04 -16.69 -1.31
C GLY A 11 -6.21 -15.85 -1.84
N THR A 12 -7.44 -16.26 -1.51
CA THR A 12 -8.68 -15.60 -1.95
C THR A 12 -9.45 -14.96 -0.79
N GLY A 13 -8.71 -14.48 0.21
CA GLY A 13 -9.22 -13.59 1.24
C GLY A 13 -9.71 -12.27 0.66
N VAL A 14 -9.97 -11.26 1.51
CA VAL A 14 -10.52 -9.95 1.08
C VAL A 14 -9.74 -9.33 -0.08
N VAL A 15 -8.40 -9.28 0.04
CA VAL A 15 -7.54 -8.66 -0.99
C VAL A 15 -7.40 -9.55 -2.22
N GLY A 16 -7.29 -10.88 -2.04
CA GLY A 16 -7.23 -11.81 -3.17
C GLY A 16 -8.50 -11.77 -4.02
N GLU A 17 -9.68 -11.60 -3.40
CA GLU A 17 -10.92 -11.37 -4.15
C GLU A 17 -10.84 -10.09 -5.02
N TRP A 18 -10.15 -9.03 -4.54
CA TRP A 18 -9.96 -7.83 -5.36
C TRP A 18 -9.10 -8.14 -6.59
N HIS A 19 -8.01 -8.91 -6.44
CA HIS A 19 -7.19 -9.34 -7.56
C HIS A 19 -8.01 -10.18 -8.56
N VAL A 20 -8.78 -11.14 -8.09
CA VAL A 20 -9.70 -11.94 -8.92
C VAL A 20 -10.63 -11.04 -9.74
N ARG A 21 -11.18 -10.00 -9.14
CA ARG A 21 -12.08 -9.04 -9.78
C ARG A 21 -11.39 -8.08 -10.74
N ILE A 22 -10.16 -7.66 -10.44
CA ILE A 22 -9.43 -6.63 -11.19
C ILE A 22 -8.76 -7.21 -12.43
N ILE A 23 -8.11 -8.38 -12.31
CA ILE A 23 -7.30 -8.96 -13.39
C ILE A 23 -8.05 -9.02 -14.74
N PRO A 24 -9.29 -9.52 -14.83
CA PRO A 24 -10.00 -9.58 -16.11
C PRO A 24 -10.34 -8.21 -16.73
N ARG A 25 -10.20 -7.12 -15.97
CA ARG A 25 -10.44 -5.73 -16.43
C ARG A 25 -9.17 -5.06 -16.95
N ILE A 26 -8.02 -5.66 -16.75
CA ILE A 26 -6.73 -5.13 -17.23
C ILE A 26 -6.56 -5.58 -18.68
N PRO A 27 -6.36 -4.65 -19.63
CA PRO A 27 -6.13 -5.00 -21.03
C PRO A 27 -4.95 -5.97 -21.19
N GLY A 28 -5.14 -7.04 -21.96
CA GLY A 28 -4.12 -8.06 -22.18
C GLY A 28 -3.92 -9.03 -21.02
N SER A 29 -4.77 -9.00 -20.01
CA SER A 29 -4.70 -9.92 -18.84
C SER A 29 -5.87 -10.89 -18.80
N ARG A 30 -5.58 -12.12 -18.37
CA ARG A 30 -6.58 -13.18 -18.18
C ARG A 30 -6.31 -13.94 -16.89
N LEU A 31 -7.31 -14.07 -16.03
CA LEU A 31 -7.27 -14.98 -14.88
C LEU A 31 -7.43 -16.43 -15.39
N VAL A 32 -6.46 -17.29 -15.10
CA VAL A 32 -6.45 -18.69 -15.57
C VAL A 32 -6.62 -19.69 -14.43
N ALA A 33 -6.29 -19.32 -13.19
CA ALA A 33 -6.46 -20.21 -12.03
C ALA A 33 -6.57 -19.40 -10.74
N VAL A 34 -7.15 -20.01 -9.72
CA VAL A 34 -7.12 -19.53 -8.33
C VAL A 34 -6.74 -20.68 -7.39
N CYS A 35 -6.01 -20.35 -6.32
CA CYS A 35 -5.60 -21.29 -5.30
C CYS A 35 -5.92 -20.73 -3.90
N ASP A 36 -6.55 -21.56 -3.06
CA ASP A 36 -6.72 -21.27 -1.64
C ASP A 36 -6.72 -22.59 -0.86
N ILE A 37 -6.09 -22.63 0.31
CA ILE A 37 -6.09 -23.81 1.18
C ILE A 37 -7.51 -24.21 1.62
N VAL A 38 -8.48 -23.30 1.48
CA VAL A 38 -9.91 -23.52 1.64
C VAL A 38 -10.57 -23.28 0.27
N PRO A 39 -10.69 -24.30 -0.61
CA PRO A 39 -11.14 -24.12 -2.00
C PRO A 39 -12.52 -23.46 -2.13
N ASP A 40 -13.39 -23.60 -1.14
CA ASP A 40 -14.72 -22.98 -1.14
C ASP A 40 -14.64 -21.45 -1.08
N LYS A 41 -13.61 -20.86 -0.44
CA LYS A 41 -13.36 -19.41 -0.49
C LYS A 41 -13.04 -18.96 -1.91
N ALA A 42 -12.21 -19.74 -2.63
CA ALA A 42 -11.87 -19.44 -4.00
C ALA A 42 -13.08 -19.55 -4.94
N ARG A 43 -13.91 -20.58 -4.76
CA ARG A 43 -15.18 -20.73 -5.52
C ARG A 43 -16.13 -19.56 -5.26
N ALA A 44 -16.31 -19.17 -3.99
CA ALA A 44 -17.15 -18.04 -3.63
C ALA A 44 -16.64 -16.73 -4.23
N ALA A 45 -15.33 -16.51 -4.25
CA ALA A 45 -14.73 -15.33 -4.88
C ALA A 45 -14.99 -15.29 -6.41
N LEU A 46 -14.87 -16.41 -7.10
CA LEU A 46 -15.19 -16.52 -8.52
C LEU A 46 -16.67 -16.28 -8.81
N GLU A 47 -17.56 -16.93 -8.04
CA GLU A 47 -19.02 -16.80 -8.19
C GLU A 47 -19.47 -15.35 -7.97
N LYS A 48 -19.02 -14.72 -6.90
CA LYS A 48 -19.31 -13.31 -6.58
C LYS A 48 -18.90 -12.34 -7.70
N ASN A 49 -17.85 -12.67 -8.45
CA ASN A 49 -17.35 -11.88 -9.55
C ASN A 49 -17.81 -12.37 -10.93
N HIS A 50 -18.76 -13.32 -10.99
CA HIS A 50 -19.33 -13.90 -12.22
C HIS A 50 -18.29 -14.52 -13.15
N LEU A 51 -17.23 -15.09 -12.60
CA LEU A 51 -16.15 -15.74 -13.33
C LEU A 51 -16.35 -17.25 -13.34
N GLN A 52 -16.77 -17.79 -14.49
CA GLN A 52 -17.04 -19.22 -14.65
C GLN A 52 -15.92 -19.93 -15.40
N GLY A 53 -15.77 -21.22 -15.15
CA GLY A 53 -14.82 -22.07 -15.88
C GLY A 53 -13.35 -21.86 -15.50
N ILE A 54 -13.06 -21.11 -14.43
CA ILE A 54 -11.71 -20.94 -13.91
C ILE A 54 -11.44 -22.06 -12.89
N PRO A 55 -10.38 -22.86 -13.07
CA PRO A 55 -10.03 -23.93 -12.16
C PRO A 55 -9.62 -23.41 -10.78
N VAL A 56 -10.01 -24.18 -9.75
CA VAL A 56 -9.74 -23.91 -8.34
C VAL A 56 -8.86 -25.02 -7.79
N TYR A 57 -7.77 -24.64 -7.14
CA TYR A 57 -6.79 -25.55 -6.54
C TYR A 57 -6.71 -25.36 -5.03
N ALA A 58 -6.50 -26.46 -4.30
CA ALA A 58 -6.15 -26.42 -2.87
C ALA A 58 -4.64 -26.35 -2.65
N SER A 59 -3.86 -26.67 -3.68
CA SER A 59 -2.40 -26.71 -3.65
C SER A 59 -1.82 -25.86 -4.77
N GLU A 60 -0.98 -24.90 -4.41
CA GLU A 60 -0.25 -24.07 -5.37
C GLU A 60 0.66 -24.92 -6.27
N ALA A 61 1.36 -25.91 -5.71
CA ALA A 61 2.21 -26.80 -6.46
C ALA A 61 1.44 -27.61 -7.53
N GLU A 62 0.20 -27.97 -7.27
CA GLU A 62 -0.67 -28.61 -8.26
C GLU A 62 -1.08 -27.62 -9.35
N MET A 63 -1.51 -26.42 -8.96
CA MET A 63 -1.86 -25.33 -9.89
C MET A 63 -0.73 -25.01 -10.85
N LEU A 64 0.50 -24.84 -10.34
CA LEU A 64 1.69 -24.50 -11.14
C LEU A 64 2.08 -25.61 -12.12
N ARG A 65 1.81 -26.89 -11.80
CA ARG A 65 2.04 -28.01 -12.72
C ARG A 65 0.97 -28.17 -13.80
N SER A 66 -0.28 -27.79 -13.46
CA SER A 66 -1.45 -28.05 -14.31
C SER A 66 -1.74 -26.91 -15.28
N GLU A 67 -1.35 -25.68 -14.93
CA GLU A 67 -1.72 -24.49 -15.68
C GLU A 67 -0.49 -23.79 -16.27
N LYS A 68 -0.71 -23.12 -17.41
CA LYS A 68 0.31 -22.22 -17.99
C LYS A 68 0.09 -20.82 -17.42
N ILE A 69 0.97 -20.38 -16.53
CA ILE A 69 0.88 -19.14 -15.77
C ILE A 69 2.09 -18.26 -16.08
N ASP A 70 1.87 -16.98 -16.35
CA ASP A 70 2.93 -15.99 -16.56
C ASP A 70 3.16 -15.14 -15.30
N VAL A 71 2.09 -14.90 -14.51
CA VAL A 71 2.10 -14.06 -13.31
C VAL A 71 1.27 -14.68 -12.20
N VAL A 72 1.88 -14.87 -11.04
CA VAL A 72 1.18 -15.29 -9.83
C VAL A 72 1.01 -14.10 -8.88
N HIS A 73 -0.21 -13.87 -8.43
CA HIS A 73 -0.52 -12.88 -7.40
C HIS A 73 -0.55 -13.56 -6.04
N ILE A 74 0.31 -13.10 -5.12
CA ILE A 74 0.38 -13.60 -3.76
C ILE A 74 -0.46 -12.70 -2.86
N CYS A 75 -1.54 -13.26 -2.29
CA CYS A 75 -2.52 -12.58 -1.45
C CYS A 75 -2.80 -13.36 -0.15
N THR A 76 -1.85 -14.14 0.30
CA THR A 76 -1.85 -14.86 1.58
C THR A 76 -1.67 -13.88 2.76
N PRO A 77 -1.72 -14.30 4.03
CA PRO A 77 -1.32 -13.44 5.15
C PRO A 77 0.12 -12.93 5.01
N SER A 78 0.38 -11.71 5.52
CA SER A 78 1.66 -10.99 5.31
C SER A 78 2.91 -11.80 5.63
N GLY A 79 2.90 -12.56 6.73
CA GLY A 79 4.04 -13.41 7.14
C GLY A 79 4.11 -14.77 6.44
N ASP A 80 3.29 -14.97 5.42
CA ASP A 80 3.25 -16.20 4.62
C ASP A 80 3.34 -15.90 3.11
N HIS A 81 3.97 -14.78 2.74
CA HIS A 81 4.17 -14.41 1.35
C HIS A 81 5.35 -15.14 0.71
N MET A 82 6.47 -15.31 1.44
CA MET A 82 7.70 -15.85 0.87
C MET A 82 7.53 -17.26 0.30
N GLY A 83 6.85 -18.16 1.02
CA GLY A 83 6.68 -19.55 0.60
C GLY A 83 6.07 -19.67 -0.80
N PRO A 84 4.84 -19.21 -0.99
CA PRO A 84 4.18 -19.25 -2.29
C PRO A 84 4.90 -18.38 -3.34
N ALA A 85 5.43 -17.22 -3.00
CA ALA A 85 6.18 -16.40 -3.94
C ALA A 85 7.42 -17.11 -4.51
N THR A 86 8.21 -17.76 -3.66
CA THR A 86 9.39 -18.51 -4.10
C THR A 86 9.00 -19.73 -4.94
N MET A 87 7.96 -20.47 -4.57
CA MET A 87 7.46 -21.60 -5.35
C MET A 87 7.02 -21.19 -6.75
N ALA A 88 6.29 -20.08 -6.89
CA ALA A 88 5.89 -19.54 -8.18
C ALA A 88 7.11 -19.12 -9.03
N MET A 89 8.09 -18.43 -8.43
CA MET A 89 9.31 -18.00 -9.12
C MET A 89 10.20 -19.17 -9.55
N GLU A 90 10.32 -20.21 -8.74
CA GLU A 90 11.01 -21.46 -9.07
C GLU A 90 10.33 -22.21 -10.23
N ALA A 91 9.01 -22.07 -10.39
CA ALA A 91 8.26 -22.58 -11.52
C ALA A 91 8.35 -21.68 -12.79
N GLY A 92 9.13 -20.58 -12.74
CA GLY A 92 9.33 -19.68 -13.87
C GLY A 92 8.27 -18.60 -14.04
N CYS A 93 7.40 -18.38 -13.03
CA CYS A 93 6.38 -17.33 -13.06
C CYS A 93 6.92 -16.01 -12.47
N ASN A 94 6.50 -14.88 -13.05
CA ASN A 94 6.66 -13.60 -12.41
C ASN A 94 5.70 -13.49 -11.20
N VAL A 95 6.06 -12.69 -10.20
CA VAL A 95 5.26 -12.55 -8.98
C VAL A 95 4.87 -11.10 -8.74
N ILE A 96 3.58 -10.87 -8.48
CA ILE A 96 3.03 -9.65 -7.91
C ILE A 96 2.54 -10.00 -6.51
N CYS A 97 3.14 -9.43 -5.48
CA CYS A 97 2.86 -9.75 -4.09
C CYS A 97 2.17 -8.60 -3.38
N GLU A 98 1.18 -8.90 -2.54
CA GLU A 98 0.55 -7.91 -1.68
C GLU A 98 1.52 -7.33 -0.65
N LYS A 99 1.15 -6.18 -0.12
CA LYS A 99 1.92 -5.49 0.91
C LYS A 99 1.58 -6.00 2.32
N PRO A 100 2.57 -5.95 3.24
CA PRO A 100 4.00 -5.76 3.00
C PRO A 100 4.54 -6.91 2.15
N LEU A 101 5.65 -6.71 1.45
CA LEU A 101 6.20 -7.78 0.59
C LEU A 101 6.47 -9.07 1.39
N GLU A 102 6.92 -8.91 2.62
CA GLU A 102 7.03 -9.90 3.70
C GLU A 102 7.27 -9.14 5.02
N ILE A 103 7.23 -9.80 6.15
CA ILE A 103 7.38 -9.19 7.47
C ILE A 103 8.80 -9.25 8.06
N GLN A 104 9.73 -9.90 7.36
CA GLN A 104 11.13 -10.06 7.74
C GLN A 104 12.05 -9.78 6.55
N LEU A 105 13.18 -9.09 6.78
CA LEU A 105 14.08 -8.67 5.71
C LEU A 105 14.78 -9.85 5.03
N ASP A 106 15.27 -10.81 5.79
CA ASP A 106 15.93 -12.01 5.26
C ASP A 106 14.99 -12.82 4.35
N ARG A 107 13.70 -12.83 4.65
CA ARG A 107 12.69 -13.48 3.81
C ARG A 107 12.43 -12.68 2.54
N ILE A 108 12.40 -11.34 2.61
CA ILE A 108 12.32 -10.49 1.41
C ILE A 108 13.57 -10.67 0.55
N ASP A 109 14.77 -10.65 1.16
CA ASP A 109 16.02 -10.81 0.46
C ASP A 109 16.06 -12.15 -0.28
N ARG A 110 15.58 -13.23 0.33
CA ARG A 110 15.43 -14.53 -0.33
C ARG A 110 14.44 -14.49 -1.49
N MET A 111 13.33 -13.76 -1.39
CA MET A 111 12.40 -13.59 -2.53
C MET A 111 13.07 -12.87 -3.70
N VAL A 112 13.84 -11.81 -3.42
CA VAL A 112 14.59 -11.05 -4.43
C VAL A 112 15.65 -11.96 -5.10
N GLU A 113 16.46 -12.64 -4.30
CA GLU A 113 17.48 -13.59 -4.79
C GLU A 113 16.87 -14.71 -5.65
N THR A 114 15.69 -15.23 -5.26
CA THR A 114 14.98 -16.25 -6.03
C THR A 114 14.53 -15.72 -7.38
N ALA A 115 13.98 -14.49 -7.42
CA ALA A 115 13.59 -13.85 -8.67
C ALA A 115 14.78 -13.67 -9.62
N GLU A 116 15.92 -13.20 -9.11
CA GLU A 116 17.15 -13.02 -9.88
C GLU A 116 17.67 -14.36 -10.42
N LYS A 117 17.78 -15.37 -9.54
CA LYS A 117 18.25 -16.72 -9.88
C LYS A 117 17.43 -17.37 -11.00
N HIS A 118 16.11 -17.23 -10.95
CA HIS A 118 15.20 -17.82 -11.93
C HIS A 118 14.89 -16.89 -13.12
N ARG A 119 15.47 -15.67 -13.15
CA ARG A 119 15.29 -14.66 -14.21
C ARG A 119 13.83 -14.29 -14.43
N VAL A 120 13.08 -14.26 -13.35
CA VAL A 120 11.70 -13.78 -13.26
C VAL A 120 11.63 -12.47 -12.48
N ARG A 121 10.50 -11.84 -12.45
CA ARG A 121 10.33 -10.51 -11.84
C ARG A 121 9.46 -10.58 -10.60
N LEU A 122 9.82 -9.79 -9.60
CA LEU A 122 9.07 -9.61 -8.34
C LEU A 122 8.69 -8.15 -8.17
N ALA A 123 7.40 -7.89 -7.91
CA ALA A 123 6.91 -6.56 -7.60
C ALA A 123 5.91 -6.60 -6.42
N GLY A 124 5.90 -5.55 -5.61
CA GLY A 124 4.93 -5.35 -4.53
C GLY A 124 3.75 -4.46 -4.94
N ILE A 125 2.63 -4.58 -4.25
CA ILE A 125 1.46 -3.71 -4.43
C ILE A 125 1.58 -2.51 -3.49
N PHE A 126 1.89 -1.33 -4.06
CA PHE A 126 1.90 -0.04 -3.38
C PHE A 126 1.04 0.97 -4.14
N GLN A 127 -0.24 0.67 -4.28
CA GLN A 127 -1.21 1.40 -5.10
C GLN A 127 -1.31 2.90 -4.78
N ASN A 128 -0.91 3.33 -3.59
CA ASN A 128 -0.95 4.74 -3.20
C ASN A 128 0.07 5.61 -3.95
N ARG A 129 1.09 5.01 -4.59
CA ARG A 129 1.99 5.71 -5.52
C ARG A 129 1.26 6.21 -6.78
N TRP A 130 0.11 5.60 -7.14
CA TRP A 130 -0.76 6.01 -8.25
C TRP A 130 -1.85 7.01 -7.86
N ASN A 131 -1.89 7.46 -6.60
CA ASN A 131 -2.72 8.60 -6.24
C ASN A 131 -2.13 9.87 -6.86
N ARG A 132 -2.94 10.61 -7.63
CA ARG A 132 -2.51 11.80 -8.38
C ARG A 132 -1.88 12.88 -7.49
N ALA A 133 -2.41 13.09 -6.27
CA ALA A 133 -1.84 14.05 -5.33
C ALA A 133 -0.44 13.62 -4.85
N ASN A 134 -0.27 12.33 -4.53
CA ASN A 134 1.04 11.80 -4.11
C ASN A 134 2.04 11.83 -5.27
N ARG A 135 1.57 11.52 -6.50
CA ARG A 135 2.40 11.62 -7.72
C ARG A 135 2.86 13.05 -7.97
N ALA A 136 1.97 14.04 -7.86
CA ALA A 136 2.34 15.46 -8.02
C ALA A 136 3.43 15.89 -7.01
N ILE A 137 3.32 15.45 -5.75
CA ILE A 137 4.35 15.74 -4.73
C ILE A 137 5.67 15.04 -5.09
N ARG A 138 5.63 13.78 -5.53
CA ARG A 138 6.82 13.02 -5.96
C ARG A 138 7.51 13.67 -7.15
N ASP A 139 6.74 14.09 -8.15
CA ASP A 139 7.27 14.73 -9.35
C ASP A 139 7.93 16.07 -9.02
N ALA A 140 7.31 16.88 -8.16
CA ALA A 140 7.90 18.13 -7.66
C ALA A 140 9.19 17.87 -6.85
N ALA A 141 9.26 16.80 -6.08
CA ALA A 141 10.48 16.40 -5.36
C ALA A 141 11.59 15.96 -6.34
N ALA A 142 11.25 15.15 -7.35
CA ALA A 142 12.19 14.71 -8.38
C ALA A 142 12.74 15.86 -9.23
N GLU A 143 11.94 16.91 -9.47
CA GLU A 143 12.34 18.14 -10.13
C GLU A 143 13.15 19.09 -9.24
N GLY A 144 13.37 18.75 -7.96
CA GLY A 144 14.11 19.59 -7.01
C GLY A 144 13.36 20.84 -6.56
N ARG A 145 12.06 20.96 -6.78
CA ARG A 145 11.26 22.17 -6.52
C ARG A 145 11.19 22.57 -5.05
N PHE A 146 11.36 21.61 -4.13
CA PHE A 146 11.43 21.92 -2.70
C PHE A 146 12.73 22.62 -2.29
N GLY A 147 13.77 22.62 -3.14
CA GLY A 147 15.13 22.98 -2.71
C GLY A 147 15.66 21.95 -1.71
N ARG A 148 16.39 22.40 -0.70
CA ARG A 148 16.77 21.53 0.42
C ARG A 148 15.54 21.20 1.25
N ILE A 149 15.14 19.93 1.27
CA ILE A 149 14.05 19.48 2.13
C ILE A 149 14.51 19.61 3.58
N ALA A 150 13.78 20.35 4.38
CA ALA A 150 14.07 20.54 5.80
C ALA A 150 13.38 19.47 6.65
N TRP A 151 12.11 19.17 6.31
CA TRP A 151 11.29 18.26 7.07
C TRP A 151 10.25 17.55 6.19
N ALA A 152 9.93 16.29 6.55
CA ALA A 152 8.85 15.56 5.93
C ALA A 152 8.20 14.57 6.91
N GLY A 153 6.92 14.29 6.75
CA GLY A 153 6.23 13.35 7.64
C GLY A 153 5.09 12.60 6.99
N CYS A 154 4.75 11.45 7.60
CA CYS A 154 3.57 10.71 7.26
C CYS A 154 2.78 10.33 8.52
N PHE A 155 1.45 10.43 8.41
CA PHE A 155 0.53 10.23 9.51
C PHE A 155 -0.62 9.32 9.07
N THR A 156 -0.85 8.24 9.81
CA THR A 156 -1.94 7.29 9.59
C THR A 156 -2.82 7.25 10.84
N PRO A 157 -3.67 8.26 11.08
CA PRO A 157 -4.51 8.39 12.26
C PRO A 157 -5.82 7.61 12.05
N TRP A 158 -5.75 6.29 12.02
CA TRP A 158 -6.89 5.43 11.75
C TRP A 158 -7.55 4.88 13.01
N TYR A 159 -8.75 4.35 12.82
CA TYR A 159 -9.47 3.58 13.81
C TYR A 159 -9.81 2.20 13.26
N ARG A 160 -9.58 1.17 14.05
CA ARG A 160 -10.06 -0.19 13.80
C ARG A 160 -10.85 -0.66 15.02
N THR A 161 -11.91 -1.41 14.79
CA THR A 161 -12.68 -2.04 15.85
C THR A 161 -11.98 -3.32 16.32
N ASP A 162 -12.30 -3.80 17.53
CA ASP A 162 -11.82 -5.11 18.01
C ASP A 162 -12.30 -6.24 17.08
N GLN A 163 -13.49 -6.11 16.50
CA GLN A 163 -13.99 -7.06 15.51
C GLN A 163 -13.08 -7.22 14.30
N TYR A 164 -12.47 -6.13 13.81
CA TYR A 164 -11.50 -6.17 12.71
C TYR A 164 -10.33 -7.11 13.01
N TYR A 165 -9.85 -7.14 14.23
CA TYR A 165 -8.74 -8.00 14.65
C TYR A 165 -9.19 -9.45 14.88
N ARG A 166 -10.39 -9.66 15.40
CA ARG A 166 -10.97 -11.01 15.59
C ARG A 166 -11.32 -11.70 14.27
N GLU A 167 -11.73 -10.94 13.26
CA GLU A 167 -12.06 -11.46 11.93
C GLU A 167 -10.78 -11.80 11.15
N GLY A 168 -10.51 -13.06 10.91
CA GLY A 168 -9.40 -13.48 10.05
C GLY A 168 -8.27 -14.23 10.74
N GLY A 169 -8.18 -14.21 12.07
CA GLY A 169 -7.31 -15.08 12.88
C GLY A 169 -5.78 -14.86 12.75
N TRP A 170 -5.33 -13.94 11.90
CA TRP A 170 -3.92 -13.63 11.69
C TRP A 170 -3.55 -12.17 12.02
N ARG A 171 -4.54 -11.27 11.93
CA ARG A 171 -4.34 -9.84 12.21
C ARG A 171 -4.00 -9.62 13.68
N GLY A 172 -3.14 -8.66 13.94
CA GLY A 172 -2.71 -8.33 15.29
C GLY A 172 -1.73 -9.33 15.90
N THR A 173 -1.14 -10.24 15.11
CA THR A 173 -0.14 -11.21 15.58
C THR A 173 1.25 -10.90 15.03
N TRP A 174 2.31 -11.12 15.82
CA TRP A 174 3.69 -10.98 15.32
C TRP A 174 4.02 -11.98 14.23
N LYS A 175 3.44 -13.18 14.29
CA LYS A 175 3.79 -14.29 13.40
C LYS A 175 3.32 -14.09 11.96
N LEU A 176 2.09 -13.58 11.76
CA LEU A 176 1.48 -13.51 10.42
C LEU A 176 1.19 -12.09 9.95
N ASP A 177 0.98 -11.14 10.87
CA ASP A 177 0.80 -9.73 10.54
C ASP A 177 2.13 -8.97 10.60
N GLY A 178 3.08 -9.42 11.45
CA GLY A 178 4.41 -8.83 11.60
C GLY A 178 4.42 -7.48 12.32
N GLY A 179 3.27 -7.02 12.77
CA GLY A 179 3.03 -5.74 13.42
C GLY A 179 1.57 -5.33 13.29
N GLY A 180 1.22 -4.20 13.87
CA GLY A 180 -0.16 -3.71 13.91
C GLY A 180 -0.38 -2.47 13.05
N ALA A 181 -0.53 -1.33 13.73
CA ALA A 181 -0.79 -0.05 13.09
C ALA A 181 0.28 0.35 12.05
N ILE A 182 1.52 -0.02 12.28
CA ILE A 182 2.62 0.35 11.40
C ILE A 182 2.78 -0.62 10.24
N MET A 183 2.97 -1.91 10.51
CA MET A 183 3.26 -2.90 9.46
C MET A 183 2.08 -3.08 8.51
N ASN A 184 0.88 -3.21 9.03
CA ASN A 184 -0.28 -3.52 8.21
C ASN A 184 -0.93 -2.26 7.63
N GLN A 185 -1.11 -1.20 8.44
CA GLN A 185 -1.91 -0.03 8.04
C GLN A 185 -1.06 1.11 7.49
N SER A 186 0.10 1.41 8.11
CA SER A 186 0.90 2.58 7.74
C SER A 186 1.95 2.30 6.67
N VAL A 187 2.19 1.05 6.29
CA VAL A 187 3.22 0.66 5.32
C VAL A 187 3.12 1.44 4.00
N HIS A 188 1.92 1.74 3.53
CA HIS A 188 1.71 2.56 2.34
C HIS A 188 2.16 4.02 2.53
N ALA A 189 1.92 4.61 3.70
CA ALA A 189 2.34 5.97 4.00
C ALA A 189 3.86 6.06 4.18
N ILE A 190 4.46 5.04 4.77
CA ILE A 190 5.91 4.91 4.95
C ILE A 190 6.60 4.71 3.59
N ASP A 191 6.02 3.89 2.73
CA ASP A 191 6.48 3.73 1.35
C ASP A 191 6.46 5.05 0.59
N LEU A 192 5.36 5.81 0.66
CA LEU A 192 5.25 7.13 0.04
C LEU A 192 6.28 8.11 0.58
N LEU A 193 6.50 8.14 1.88
CA LEU A 193 7.45 9.06 2.50
C LEU A 193 8.87 8.86 1.96
N GLN A 194 9.37 7.61 2.00
CA GLN A 194 10.70 7.29 1.50
C GLN A 194 10.80 7.42 -0.04
N TRP A 195 9.73 7.11 -0.78
CA TRP A 195 9.69 7.25 -2.22
C TRP A 195 9.74 8.72 -2.68
N ILE A 196 9.11 9.64 -1.92
CA ILE A 196 9.09 11.07 -2.21
C ILE A 196 10.39 11.75 -1.79
N VAL A 197 10.88 11.48 -0.57
CA VAL A 197 11.95 12.26 0.07
C VAL A 197 13.33 11.63 -0.12
N GLY A 198 13.37 10.31 -0.27
CA GLY A 198 14.60 9.53 -0.34
C GLY A 198 14.79 8.61 0.87
N PRO A 199 15.92 7.89 0.94
CA PRO A 199 16.16 6.89 1.97
C PRO A 199 16.16 7.47 3.39
N VAL A 200 15.49 6.78 4.30
CA VAL A 200 15.55 7.04 5.74
C VAL A 200 16.84 6.45 6.29
N LYS A 201 17.58 7.24 7.06
CA LYS A 201 18.89 6.87 7.62
C LYS A 201 18.78 6.31 9.04
N VAL A 202 18.12 7.05 9.94
CA VAL A 202 18.02 6.72 11.37
C VAL A 202 16.59 6.98 11.85
N VAL A 203 16.12 6.12 12.75
CA VAL A 203 14.80 6.21 13.38
C VAL A 203 14.92 6.13 14.92
N SER A 204 14.04 6.86 15.62
CA SER A 204 13.86 6.79 17.07
C SER A 204 12.37 6.73 17.36
N ALA A 205 11.89 5.62 17.96
CA ALA A 205 10.47 5.32 18.01
C ALA A 205 9.98 4.82 19.36
N TYR A 206 8.70 5.09 19.65
CA TYR A 206 7.95 4.55 20.79
C TYR A 206 6.68 3.88 20.28
N ALA A 207 6.43 2.64 20.72
CA ALA A 207 5.28 1.85 20.33
C ALA A 207 4.55 1.32 21.55
N SER A 208 3.24 1.20 21.47
CA SER A 208 2.41 0.62 22.53
C SER A 208 1.08 0.10 21.98
N SER A 209 0.45 -0.83 22.70
CA SER A 209 -0.97 -1.17 22.55
C SER A 209 -1.73 -0.45 23.66
N ARG A 210 -2.56 0.53 23.30
CA ARG A 210 -3.27 1.40 24.25
C ARG A 210 -4.76 1.10 24.35
N ILE A 211 -5.38 0.73 23.22
CA ILE A 211 -6.83 0.61 23.10
C ILE A 211 -7.25 -0.82 22.77
N HIS A 212 -6.39 -1.59 22.09
CA HIS A 212 -6.68 -2.98 21.70
C HIS A 212 -5.87 -3.98 22.53
N PRO A 213 -6.33 -4.34 23.75
CA PRO A 213 -5.56 -5.19 24.67
C PRO A 213 -5.44 -6.64 24.21
N GLU A 214 -6.26 -7.07 23.27
CA GLU A 214 -6.31 -8.46 22.77
C GLU A 214 -5.30 -8.75 21.64
N ILE A 215 -4.62 -7.71 21.10
CA ILE A 215 -3.61 -7.91 20.04
C ILE A 215 -2.20 -8.06 20.63
N GLU A 216 -1.37 -8.83 19.95
CA GLU A 216 0.05 -9.05 20.35
C GLU A 216 0.94 -7.85 19.99
N VAL A 217 0.53 -7.07 19.01
CA VAL A 217 1.29 -6.02 18.34
C VAL A 217 0.89 -4.63 18.82
N GLU A 218 1.52 -3.60 18.28
CA GLU A 218 1.17 -2.21 18.60
C GLU A 218 -0.10 -1.73 17.87
N ASP A 219 -0.90 -0.94 18.54
CA ASP A 219 -1.97 -0.15 17.96
C ASP A 219 -1.57 1.31 17.71
N THR A 220 -0.44 1.74 18.27
CA THR A 220 0.07 3.12 18.17
C THR A 220 1.60 3.15 18.19
N LEU A 221 2.20 3.89 17.24
CA LEU A 221 3.63 4.17 17.20
C LEU A 221 3.87 5.60 16.74
N SER A 222 4.85 6.26 17.39
CA SER A 222 5.39 7.56 17.00
C SER A 222 6.91 7.47 16.84
N CYS A 223 7.42 8.08 15.78
CA CYS A 223 8.82 8.01 15.40
C CYS A 223 9.34 9.36 14.91
N ALA A 224 10.49 9.79 15.43
CA ALA A 224 11.33 10.80 14.80
C ALA A 224 12.38 10.13 13.92
N LEU A 225 12.77 10.75 12.80
CA LEU A 225 13.73 10.17 11.87
C LEU A 225 14.61 11.22 11.17
N THR A 226 15.70 10.74 10.58
CA THR A 226 16.52 11.51 9.65
C THR A 226 16.64 10.78 8.32
N PHE A 227 16.71 11.54 7.24
CA PHE A 227 16.96 11.03 5.90
C PHE A 227 18.44 11.11 5.55
N GLU A 228 18.89 10.37 4.53
CA GLU A 228 20.26 10.45 4.03
C GLU A 228 20.63 11.84 3.49
N ASN A 229 19.65 12.57 2.92
CA ASN A 229 19.81 13.94 2.44
C ASN A 229 19.89 15.00 3.55
N GLY A 230 19.83 14.59 4.82
CA GLY A 230 19.92 15.45 6.00
C GLY A 230 18.59 16.05 6.48
N ALA A 231 17.48 15.81 5.78
CA ALA A 231 16.17 16.23 6.25
C ALA A 231 15.77 15.46 7.53
N HIS A 232 14.96 16.10 8.37
CA HIS A 232 14.32 15.46 9.52
C HIS A 232 12.90 15.01 9.17
N GLY A 233 12.33 14.11 9.95
CA GLY A 233 10.97 13.69 9.70
C GLY A 233 10.27 13.02 10.87
N THR A 234 8.99 12.72 10.64
CA THR A 234 8.13 12.05 11.61
C THR A 234 7.26 11.01 10.92
N ILE A 235 7.14 9.85 11.55
CA ILE A 235 6.14 8.83 11.21
C ILE A 235 5.22 8.64 12.42
N MET A 236 3.93 8.72 12.21
CA MET A 236 2.92 8.37 13.21
C MET A 236 1.89 7.45 12.59
N GLY A 237 1.63 6.33 13.23
CA GLY A 237 0.58 5.40 12.85
C GLY A 237 -0.18 4.89 14.05
N THR A 238 -1.50 4.87 13.93
CA THR A 238 -2.38 4.33 14.98
C THR A 238 -3.64 3.72 14.37
N THR A 239 -4.19 2.72 15.03
CA THR A 239 -5.53 2.16 14.77
C THR A 239 -6.50 2.45 15.91
N ALA A 240 -6.09 3.32 16.83
CA ALA A 240 -6.79 3.65 18.09
C ALA A 240 -7.41 5.06 18.10
N MET A 241 -7.36 5.82 17.00
CA MET A 241 -7.92 7.17 16.89
C MET A 241 -9.34 7.17 16.31
N TYR A 242 -10.37 7.15 17.17
CA TYR A 242 -11.76 7.28 16.73
C TYR A 242 -12.07 8.73 16.28
N PRO A 243 -12.83 8.95 15.19
CA PRO A 243 -13.40 7.96 14.24
C PRO A 243 -12.46 7.56 13.10
N GLY A 244 -11.20 7.94 13.15
CA GLY A 244 -10.21 7.85 12.08
C GLY A 244 -10.19 9.11 11.21
N MET A 245 -9.03 9.41 10.63
CA MET A 245 -8.83 10.55 9.71
C MET A 245 -8.08 10.09 8.46
N SER A 246 -7.96 10.98 7.48
CA SER A 246 -7.19 10.72 6.26
C SER A 246 -5.70 10.51 6.56
N VAL A 247 -5.08 9.63 5.79
CA VAL A 247 -3.62 9.58 5.73
C VAL A 247 -3.10 10.93 5.22
N ARG A 248 -2.06 11.44 5.90
CA ARG A 248 -1.42 12.71 5.56
C ARG A 248 0.06 12.50 5.26
N ILE A 249 0.50 13.05 4.14
CA ILE A 249 1.90 13.17 3.73
C ILE A 249 2.23 14.65 3.64
N GLU A 250 3.32 15.06 4.27
CA GLU A 250 3.80 16.43 4.27
C GLU A 250 5.27 16.49 3.87
N VAL A 251 5.62 17.47 3.03
CA VAL A 251 7.00 17.75 2.65
C VAL A 251 7.20 19.25 2.65
N GLY A 252 8.18 19.73 3.39
CA GLY A 252 8.57 21.14 3.47
C GLY A 252 10.06 21.32 3.25
N GLY A 253 10.39 22.27 2.40
CA GLY A 253 11.77 22.61 2.08
C GLY A 253 11.97 24.11 1.91
N GLU A 254 13.18 24.49 1.53
CA GLU A 254 13.63 25.87 1.35
C GLU A 254 12.74 26.66 0.37
N ASN A 255 12.25 26.00 -0.68
CA ASN A 255 11.56 26.64 -1.80
C ASN A 255 10.09 26.23 -1.93
N GLY A 256 9.58 25.32 -1.09
CA GLY A 256 8.20 24.89 -1.25
C GLY A 256 7.71 23.98 -0.14
N THR A 257 6.38 23.86 -0.10
CA THR A 257 5.65 22.96 0.80
C THR A 257 4.52 22.28 0.06
N ALA A 258 4.35 20.97 0.30
CA ALA A 258 3.22 20.21 -0.19
C ALA A 258 2.61 19.35 0.91
N VAL A 259 1.29 19.23 0.91
CA VAL A 259 0.52 18.40 1.83
C VAL A 259 -0.55 17.65 1.05
N SER A 260 -0.52 16.33 1.15
CA SER A 260 -1.59 15.45 0.68
C SER A 260 -2.35 14.88 1.88
N GLU A 261 -3.65 15.12 1.93
CA GLU A 261 -4.56 14.56 2.95
C GLU A 261 -5.96 14.42 2.34
N GLY A 262 -6.30 13.20 1.91
CA GLY A 262 -7.53 12.95 1.14
C GLY A 262 -7.56 13.63 -0.23
N GLY A 263 -6.47 14.24 -0.64
CA GLY A 263 -6.24 15.03 -1.84
C GLY A 263 -5.10 16.00 -1.62
N LEU A 264 -4.83 16.89 -2.55
CA LEU A 264 -3.76 17.90 -2.46
C LEU A 264 -4.28 19.13 -1.70
N LYS A 265 -3.83 19.33 -0.45
CA LYS A 265 -4.25 20.48 0.40
C LYS A 265 -3.33 21.68 0.26
N VAL A 266 -2.04 21.44 0.13
CA VAL A 266 -1.02 22.46 -0.05
C VAL A 266 -0.11 22.02 -1.18
N PHE A 267 0.16 22.93 -2.11
CA PHE A 267 1.13 22.72 -3.19
C PHE A 267 1.65 24.10 -3.59
N ARG A 268 2.64 24.61 -2.81
CA ARG A 268 3.13 25.97 -2.90
C ARG A 268 4.64 26.00 -3.00
N PHE A 269 5.13 26.75 -3.97
CA PHE A 269 6.55 26.92 -4.26
C PHE A 269 6.88 28.40 -4.43
N ARG A 270 8.11 28.81 -4.13
CA ARG A 270 8.58 30.16 -4.40
C ARG A 270 8.53 30.48 -5.89
N ASP A 271 8.85 29.49 -6.72
CA ASP A 271 8.69 29.54 -8.17
C ASP A 271 7.33 28.90 -8.52
N GLU A 272 6.25 29.67 -8.29
CA GLU A 272 4.88 29.22 -8.57
C GLU A 272 4.65 29.14 -10.07
N ARG A 273 4.22 27.99 -10.57
CA ARG A 273 3.87 27.74 -11.97
C ARG A 273 2.35 27.80 -12.15
N PRO A 274 1.82 28.24 -13.31
CA PRO A 274 0.37 28.22 -13.57
C PRO A 274 -0.28 26.85 -13.31
N HIS A 275 0.41 25.78 -13.69
CA HIS A 275 -0.03 24.39 -13.49
C HIS A 275 -0.14 23.98 -11.99
N ASP A 276 0.59 24.63 -11.07
CA ASP A 276 0.49 24.29 -9.64
C ASP A 276 -0.88 24.61 -9.07
N ARG A 277 -1.48 25.72 -9.51
CA ARG A 277 -2.83 26.11 -9.12
C ARG A 277 -3.88 25.17 -9.69
N GLU A 278 -3.73 24.80 -10.97
CA GLU A 278 -4.62 23.83 -11.63
C GLU A 278 -4.57 22.47 -10.93
N LEU A 279 -3.37 21.98 -10.56
CA LEU A 279 -3.23 20.73 -9.80
C LEU A 279 -3.88 20.83 -8.43
N LEU A 280 -3.64 21.93 -7.70
CA LEU A 280 -4.22 22.12 -6.38
C LEU A 280 -5.75 22.13 -6.43
N GLU A 281 -6.36 22.80 -7.41
CA GLU A 281 -7.81 22.84 -7.61
C GLU A 281 -8.37 21.48 -8.05
N ALA A 282 -7.73 20.82 -9.02
CA ALA A 282 -8.18 19.54 -9.56
C ALA A 282 -8.04 18.37 -8.59
N LEU A 283 -7.06 18.43 -7.67
CA LEU A 283 -6.75 17.37 -6.72
C LEU A 283 -7.08 17.74 -5.28
N ALA A 284 -7.75 18.87 -5.05
CA ALA A 284 -8.20 19.27 -3.73
C ALA A 284 -9.07 18.19 -3.07
N PRO A 285 -8.99 18.03 -1.74
CA PRO A 285 -9.88 17.13 -1.03
C PRO A 285 -11.34 17.47 -1.32
N GLY A 286 -12.09 16.51 -1.83
CA GLY A 286 -13.47 16.72 -2.23
C GLY A 286 -14.45 15.79 -1.54
N ILE A 287 -15.71 16.21 -1.43
CA ILE A 287 -16.81 15.33 -1.05
C ILE A 287 -17.03 14.36 -2.25
N PRO A 288 -17.11 13.02 -2.04
CA PRO A 288 -17.43 12.07 -3.10
C PRO A 288 -18.70 12.45 -3.87
N ASP A 289 -18.70 12.32 -5.18
CA ASP A 289 -19.80 12.82 -6.04
C ASP A 289 -21.18 12.25 -5.64
N ARG A 290 -21.24 10.94 -5.34
CA ARG A 290 -22.49 10.35 -4.82
C ARG A 290 -23.00 10.98 -3.54
N LEU A 291 -22.08 11.48 -2.68
CA LEU A 291 -22.43 12.15 -1.43
C LEU A 291 -22.78 13.61 -1.67
N LYS A 292 -22.17 14.26 -2.68
CA LYS A 292 -22.57 15.60 -3.13
C LYS A 292 -24.01 15.61 -3.62
N GLU A 293 -24.37 14.66 -4.48
CA GLU A 293 -25.75 14.54 -4.99
C GLU A 293 -26.76 14.31 -3.86
N LYS A 294 -26.42 13.45 -2.90
CA LYS A 294 -27.27 13.19 -1.74
C LYS A 294 -27.42 14.43 -0.84
N ILE A 295 -26.32 15.11 -0.53
CA ILE A 295 -26.34 16.34 0.30
C ILE A 295 -27.09 17.45 -0.43
N LYS A 296 -26.90 17.60 -1.74
CA LYS A 296 -27.62 18.58 -2.55
C LYS A 296 -29.13 18.31 -2.55
N ALA A 297 -29.54 17.06 -2.68
CA ALA A 297 -30.94 16.66 -2.65
C ALA A 297 -31.61 16.80 -1.27
N GLU A 298 -30.90 16.46 -0.19
CA GLU A 298 -31.46 16.42 1.16
C GLU A 298 -31.29 17.73 1.93
N CYS A 299 -30.22 18.50 1.70
CA CYS A 299 -29.82 19.64 2.52
C CYS A 299 -29.64 20.96 1.73
N GLY A 300 -29.67 20.90 0.40
CA GLY A 300 -29.49 22.06 -0.49
C GLY A 300 -28.01 22.42 -0.75
N GLU A 301 -27.79 23.20 -1.81
CA GLU A 301 -26.47 23.56 -2.33
C GLU A 301 -25.64 24.41 -1.35
N ALA A 302 -26.26 25.26 -0.56
CA ALA A 302 -25.60 26.10 0.43
C ALA A 302 -24.95 25.28 1.57
N VAL A 303 -25.51 24.13 1.91
CA VAL A 303 -24.93 23.21 2.89
C VAL A 303 -23.73 22.47 2.29
N LEU A 304 -23.81 22.10 1.01
CA LEU A 304 -22.71 21.48 0.27
C LEU A 304 -21.49 22.42 0.20
N GLU A 305 -21.72 23.72 -0.04
CA GLU A 305 -20.67 24.75 -0.08
C GLU A 305 -20.00 24.93 1.30
N LYS A 306 -20.77 24.98 2.39
CA LYS A 306 -20.23 25.01 3.76
C LYS A 306 -19.44 23.76 4.13
N LEU A 307 -19.88 22.59 3.67
CA LEU A 307 -19.19 21.32 3.92
C LEU A 307 -17.87 21.18 3.14
N ARG A 308 -17.75 21.81 1.98
CA ARG A 308 -16.48 21.91 1.23
C ARG A 308 -15.39 22.62 2.04
N LEU A 309 -15.76 23.56 2.88
CA LEU A 309 -14.84 24.35 3.70
C LEU A 309 -14.50 23.71 5.07
N THR A 310 -15.30 22.73 5.53
CA THR A 310 -15.25 22.25 6.92
C THR A 310 -14.97 20.76 7.12
N LYS A 311 -15.00 19.91 6.08
CA LYS A 311 -14.75 18.46 6.25
C LYS A 311 -13.63 17.96 5.36
N PRO A 312 -12.65 17.27 5.95
CA PRO A 312 -11.80 16.38 5.18
C PRO A 312 -12.66 15.30 4.50
N ALA A 313 -12.28 14.91 3.29
CA ALA A 313 -12.92 13.80 2.60
C ALA A 313 -13.00 12.60 3.54
N THR A 314 -14.18 11.99 3.59
CA THR A 314 -14.40 10.76 4.35
C THR A 314 -13.39 9.71 3.94
N THR A 315 -12.69 9.37 4.84
CA THR A 315 -11.43 8.76 4.94
C THR A 315 -11.48 7.28 4.61
N SER A 316 -10.46 6.82 3.92
CA SER A 316 -10.04 5.42 3.89
C SER A 316 -9.74 4.84 5.29
N GLY A 317 -9.88 5.61 6.35
CA GLY A 317 -9.80 5.19 7.75
C GLY A 317 -11.06 4.52 8.29
N GLY A 318 -12.05 4.28 7.44
CA GLY A 318 -13.30 3.60 7.80
C GLY A 318 -13.09 2.23 8.39
N ALA A 319 -14.07 1.78 9.18
CA ALA A 319 -14.05 0.53 9.93
C ALA A 319 -13.93 -0.75 9.06
N SER A 320 -14.06 -0.63 7.72
CA SER A 320 -14.05 -1.76 6.78
C SER A 320 -12.83 -1.75 5.88
N ALA A 321 -12.20 -2.91 5.73
CA ALA A 321 -11.13 -3.16 4.76
C ALA A 321 -11.63 -3.08 3.29
N THR A 322 -12.94 -2.93 3.08
CA THR A 322 -13.58 -2.97 1.74
C THR A 322 -13.64 -1.61 1.03
N ASP A 323 -13.26 -0.52 1.69
CA ASP A 323 -13.43 0.85 1.16
C ASP A 323 -12.25 1.38 0.31
N VAL A 324 -11.32 0.51 -0.09
CA VAL A 324 -10.17 0.90 -0.93
C VAL A 324 -10.61 0.99 -2.40
N PRO A 325 -10.33 2.11 -3.10
CA PRO A 325 -10.61 2.23 -4.52
C PRO A 325 -9.87 1.18 -5.34
N LEU A 326 -10.60 0.32 -6.02
CA LEU A 326 -10.05 -0.81 -6.79
C LEU A 326 -9.33 -0.38 -8.07
N ASP A 327 -9.65 0.80 -8.60
CA ASP A 327 -8.98 1.44 -9.72
C ASP A 327 -7.48 1.60 -9.47
N LYS A 328 -7.08 1.99 -8.27
CA LYS A 328 -5.67 2.16 -7.89
C LYS A 328 -4.87 0.86 -7.89
N HIS A 329 -5.46 -0.25 -7.45
CA HIS A 329 -4.83 -1.56 -7.58
C HIS A 329 -4.66 -1.95 -9.05
N GLY A 330 -5.69 -1.73 -9.87
CA GLY A 330 -5.62 -1.97 -11.31
C GLY A 330 -4.57 -1.12 -12.00
N GLU A 331 -4.48 0.18 -11.67
CA GLU A 331 -3.44 1.07 -12.18
C GLU A 331 -2.02 0.58 -11.80
N ASN A 332 -1.82 0.13 -10.55
CA ASN A 332 -0.53 -0.40 -10.10
C ASN A 332 -0.16 -1.68 -10.86
N ILE A 333 -1.06 -2.67 -10.93
CA ILE A 333 -0.80 -3.91 -11.66
C ILE A 333 -0.50 -3.61 -13.14
N GLN A 334 -1.26 -2.74 -13.77
CA GLN A 334 -1.07 -2.35 -15.16
C GLN A 334 0.29 -1.66 -15.37
N ALA A 335 0.73 -0.81 -14.44
CA ALA A 335 2.04 -0.16 -14.49
C ALA A 335 3.19 -1.17 -14.34
N ILE A 336 3.03 -2.18 -13.45
CA ILE A 336 3.97 -3.28 -13.30
C ILE A 336 4.10 -4.04 -14.62
N LEU A 337 2.99 -4.47 -15.23
CA LEU A 337 3.00 -5.22 -16.48
C LEU A 337 3.63 -4.42 -17.63
N ARG A 338 3.30 -3.14 -17.77
CA ARG A 338 3.91 -2.26 -18.78
C ARG A 338 5.43 -2.10 -18.59
N ALA A 339 5.91 -2.03 -17.36
CA ALA A 339 7.35 -1.99 -17.09
C ALA A 339 8.02 -3.30 -17.54
N TRP A 340 7.40 -4.43 -17.23
CA TRP A 340 7.91 -5.76 -17.62
C TRP A 340 7.89 -5.99 -19.15
N GLU A 341 6.84 -5.56 -19.84
CA GLU A 341 6.78 -5.57 -21.32
C GLU A 341 7.88 -4.73 -21.96
N ALA A 342 8.24 -3.61 -21.32
CA ALA A 342 9.34 -2.75 -21.76
C ALA A 342 10.73 -3.25 -21.35
N GLY A 343 10.83 -4.47 -20.76
CA GLY A 343 12.09 -5.03 -20.29
C GLY A 343 12.69 -4.37 -19.06
N ARG A 344 11.92 -3.51 -18.36
CA ARG A 344 12.35 -2.75 -17.18
C ARG A 344 11.76 -3.33 -15.90
N ASP A 345 12.38 -3.02 -14.76
CA ASP A 345 11.81 -3.31 -13.46
C ASP A 345 10.61 -2.39 -13.17
N ALA A 346 9.67 -2.92 -12.41
CA ALA A 346 8.55 -2.14 -11.93
C ALA A 346 9.03 -1.09 -10.90
N GLU A 347 8.33 0.05 -10.82
CA GLU A 347 8.59 1.08 -9.81
C GLU A 347 8.46 0.56 -8.37
N THR A 348 7.72 -0.53 -8.18
CA THR A 348 7.53 -1.24 -6.92
C THR A 348 8.20 -2.62 -6.93
N CYS A 349 9.34 -2.76 -7.61
CA CYS A 349 10.11 -4.03 -7.63
C CYS A 349 10.51 -4.48 -6.21
N GLY A 350 10.93 -5.73 -6.08
CA GLY A 350 11.28 -6.31 -4.78
C GLY A 350 12.19 -5.45 -3.92
N PRO A 351 13.35 -4.96 -4.42
CA PRO A 351 14.23 -4.06 -3.69
C PRO A 351 13.58 -2.74 -3.24
N GLU A 352 12.69 -2.16 -4.05
CA GLU A 352 11.95 -0.95 -3.66
C GLU A 352 10.90 -1.24 -2.58
N ALA A 353 10.16 -2.33 -2.72
CA ALA A 353 9.15 -2.76 -1.75
C ALA A 353 9.75 -3.11 -0.37
N ARG A 354 11.01 -3.59 -0.35
CA ARG A 354 11.78 -3.89 0.86
C ARG A 354 11.99 -2.67 1.76
N LYS A 355 12.19 -1.49 1.18
CA LYS A 355 12.57 -0.28 1.91
C LYS A 355 11.56 0.11 3.00
N ALA A 356 10.27 0.02 2.72
CA ALA A 356 9.23 0.31 3.71
C ALA A 356 9.31 -0.64 4.91
N VAL A 357 9.54 -1.93 4.67
CA VAL A 357 9.67 -2.94 5.73
C VAL A 357 10.94 -2.72 6.55
N ALA A 358 12.07 -2.34 5.91
CA ALA A 358 13.32 -2.02 6.61
C ALA A 358 13.12 -0.86 7.61
N ILE A 359 12.44 0.20 7.20
CA ILE A 359 12.12 1.34 8.08
C ILE A 359 11.24 0.87 9.26
N ILE A 360 10.21 0.08 8.99
CA ILE A 360 9.29 -0.43 10.01
C ILE A 360 10.02 -1.31 11.05
N LEU A 361 10.85 -2.23 10.61
CA LEU A 361 11.59 -3.11 11.51
C LEU A 361 12.62 -2.36 12.36
N ALA A 362 13.28 -1.33 11.78
CA ALA A 362 14.15 -0.44 12.55
C ALA A 362 13.37 0.36 13.60
N MET A 363 12.14 0.82 13.31
CA MET A 363 11.27 1.47 14.29
C MET A 363 10.88 0.52 15.43
N TYR A 364 10.54 -0.74 15.12
CA TYR A 364 10.25 -1.74 16.16
C TYR A 364 11.49 -2.06 17.01
N GLU A 365 12.68 -2.13 16.39
CA GLU A 365 13.93 -2.31 17.12
C GLU A 365 14.19 -1.14 18.08
N SER A 366 14.03 0.10 17.60
CA SER A 366 14.17 1.31 18.41
C SER A 366 13.18 1.32 19.59
N ALA A 367 11.90 1.01 19.34
CA ALA A 367 10.87 0.99 20.37
C ALA A 367 11.16 -0.06 21.45
N ARG A 368 11.62 -1.26 21.07
CA ARG A 368 12.04 -2.30 22.04
C ARG A 368 13.23 -1.89 22.88
N LYS A 369 14.08 -1.01 22.38
CA LYS A 369 15.23 -0.44 23.08
C LYS A 369 14.92 0.86 23.83
N GLY A 370 13.64 1.22 24.01
CA GLY A 370 13.23 2.42 24.72
C GLY A 370 13.44 3.74 23.96
N GLY A 371 13.40 3.69 22.63
CA GLY A 371 13.52 4.88 21.77
C GLY A 371 14.95 5.22 21.33
N VAL A 372 15.92 4.35 21.58
CA VAL A 372 17.30 4.55 21.12
C VAL A 372 17.35 4.65 19.60
N PRO A 373 18.12 5.59 19.02
CA PRO A 373 18.30 5.68 17.58
C PRO A 373 18.81 4.37 16.95
N VAL A 374 18.20 3.96 15.84
CA VAL A 374 18.55 2.75 15.07
C VAL A 374 18.73 3.14 13.60
N GLU A 375 19.82 2.67 13.00
CA GLU A 375 20.05 2.83 11.56
C GLU A 375 19.14 1.88 10.76
N VAL A 376 18.57 2.38 9.64
CA VAL A 376 17.79 1.59 8.68
C VAL A 376 18.77 0.85 7.76
N ARG A 377 18.55 -0.49 7.58
CA ARG A 377 19.45 -1.38 6.82
C ARG A 377 18.79 -1.96 5.58
#